data_2ef2012786ba55a9b64d2935129393f1
#
_entry.id   2ef2012786ba55a9b64d2935129393f1
#
_cell.length_a   1.000
_cell.length_b   1.000
_cell.length_c   1.000
_cell.angle_alpha   90.00
_cell.angle_beta   90.00
_cell.angle_gamma   90.00
#
_symmetry.space_group_name_H-M   'P 1'
#
loop_
_entity.id
_entity.type
_entity.pdbx_description
1 polymer ?
#
loop_
_entity_poly.entity_id
_entity_poly.type
_entity_poly.pdbx_seq_one_letter_code
_entity_poly.pdbx_strand_id
1 'polypeptide(L)'
;TKEAAIPSILVISAINQKLISEGLRLKISLILESGQLASSHQCACALGFGASAVYPLAVRLRSEQLFSEQESVEAYNRFKKACEKALLKTMGKVGLCTVESYIGGEFFEPNFLDTNEPTLRRIFPNMETPVGGVRFESIVQSSIDWHNRSLSIENENDIPILGLFKERTEGAGHSYGTLAVRGFVDMTQESILFKSNSSARDDLRLYTLNQLEDIFGEDDNRFARTSYEKL
;
A
#
# COMPACT_ATOMS: atom_id res chain seq x y z
N THR A 1 9.67 24.83 -2.11
CA THR A 1 10.90 24.75 -2.92
C THR A 1 10.62 25.15 -4.36
N LYS A 2 11.62 25.69 -5.08
CA LYS A 2 11.49 26.06 -6.50
C LYS A 2 11.71 24.86 -7.43
N GLU A 3 12.05 23.70 -6.88
CA GLU A 3 12.42 22.48 -7.61
C GLU A 3 11.50 21.34 -7.24
N ALA A 4 11.12 20.53 -8.24
CA ALA A 4 10.35 19.32 -8.03
C ALA A 4 11.23 18.26 -7.32
N ALA A 5 10.68 17.63 -6.28
CA ALA A 5 11.39 16.57 -5.59
C ALA A 5 11.40 15.28 -6.43
N ILE A 6 12.55 14.63 -6.48
CA ILE A 6 12.65 13.28 -7.06
C ILE A 6 11.83 12.31 -6.19
N PRO A 7 11.08 11.36 -6.77
CA PRO A 7 10.38 10.35 -5.99
C PRO A 7 11.31 9.58 -5.05
N SER A 8 10.95 9.56 -3.77
CA SER A 8 11.80 9.04 -2.69
C SER A 8 12.24 7.59 -2.90
N ILE A 9 11.36 6.75 -3.45
CA ILE A 9 11.65 5.33 -3.72
C ILE A 9 12.70 5.18 -4.82
N LEU A 10 12.66 6.02 -5.87
CA LEU A 10 13.69 6.00 -6.91
C LEU A 10 15.06 6.37 -6.34
N VAL A 11 15.12 7.42 -5.51
CA VAL A 11 16.37 7.89 -4.91
C VAL A 11 16.96 6.84 -3.99
N ILE A 12 16.16 6.29 -3.06
CA ILE A 12 16.67 5.34 -2.07
C ILE A 12 17.15 4.04 -2.74
N SER A 13 16.39 3.52 -3.73
CA SER A 13 16.78 2.33 -4.48
C SER A 13 18.04 2.59 -5.30
N ALA A 14 18.11 3.69 -6.05
CA ALA A 14 19.29 4.03 -6.85
C ALA A 14 20.58 4.13 -6.00
N ILE A 15 20.50 4.81 -4.84
CA ILE A 15 21.63 4.94 -3.93
C ILE A 15 21.98 3.58 -3.32
N ASN A 16 20.99 2.79 -2.91
CA ASN A 16 21.22 1.45 -2.37
C ASN A 16 21.94 0.57 -3.38
N GLN A 17 21.48 0.53 -4.63
CA GLN A 17 22.13 -0.25 -5.71
C GLN A 17 23.55 0.25 -6.01
N LYS A 18 23.75 1.57 -6.01
CA LYS A 18 25.08 2.13 -6.21
C LYS A 18 26.03 1.73 -5.08
N LEU A 19 25.61 1.79 -3.84
CA LEU A 19 26.41 1.37 -2.68
C LEU A 19 26.72 -0.13 -2.70
N ILE A 20 25.79 -0.95 -3.17
CA ILE A 20 26.01 -2.40 -3.37
C ILE A 20 27.10 -2.60 -4.42
N SER A 21 26.98 -1.95 -5.58
CA SER A 21 27.95 -2.10 -6.68
C SER A 21 29.37 -1.65 -6.32
N GLU A 22 29.50 -0.70 -5.39
CA GLU A 22 30.80 -0.22 -4.88
C GLU A 22 31.31 -1.01 -3.65
N GLY A 23 30.56 -2.00 -3.17
CA GLY A 23 30.90 -2.76 -1.95
C GLY A 23 30.85 -1.94 -0.66
N LEU A 24 30.11 -0.84 -0.65
CA LEU A 24 30.02 0.09 0.47
C LEU A 24 28.74 -0.06 1.29
N ARG A 25 27.73 -0.77 0.78
CA ARG A 25 26.38 -0.81 1.40
C ARG A 25 26.39 -1.24 2.86
N LEU A 26 27.22 -2.20 3.23
CA LEU A 26 27.33 -2.71 4.60
C LEU A 26 28.05 -1.75 5.57
N LYS A 27 28.73 -0.73 5.03
CA LYS A 27 29.47 0.26 5.83
C LYS A 27 28.67 1.53 6.10
N ILE A 28 27.52 1.71 5.43
CA ILE A 28 26.75 2.96 5.41
C ILE A 28 25.30 2.65 5.69
N SER A 29 24.71 3.36 6.67
CA SER A 29 23.27 3.39 6.87
C SER A 29 22.63 4.50 6.04
N LEU A 30 21.48 4.21 5.42
CA LEU A 30 20.71 5.17 4.65
C LEU A 30 19.50 5.62 5.46
N ILE A 31 19.39 6.92 5.70
CA ILE A 31 18.22 7.53 6.35
C ILE A 31 17.45 8.29 5.28
N LEU A 32 16.20 7.93 5.08
CA LEU A 32 15.30 8.62 4.15
C LEU A 32 14.42 9.60 4.89
N GLU A 33 14.71 10.89 4.72
CA GLU A 33 13.84 11.99 5.16
C GLU A 33 13.03 12.49 3.96
N SER A 34 11.68 12.40 4.03
CA SER A 34 10.84 12.80 2.91
C SER A 34 9.42 13.16 3.34
N GLY A 35 8.87 14.17 2.66
CA GLY A 35 7.43 14.48 2.72
C GLY A 35 6.53 13.44 2.04
N GLN A 36 7.08 12.60 1.18
CA GLN A 36 6.32 11.55 0.48
C GLN A 36 6.01 10.33 1.37
N LEU A 37 6.59 10.24 2.57
CA LEU A 37 6.35 9.16 3.52
C LEU A 37 5.11 9.45 4.39
N ALA A 38 3.94 9.49 3.79
CA ALA A 38 2.70 9.86 4.46
C ALA A 38 1.85 8.67 4.94
N SER A 39 2.25 7.44 4.62
CA SER A 39 1.53 6.22 5.00
C SER A 39 2.47 5.12 5.47
N SER A 40 1.93 4.16 6.21
CA SER A 40 2.68 2.97 6.64
C SER A 40 3.19 2.13 5.47
N HIS A 41 2.44 2.09 4.36
CA HIS A 41 2.86 1.41 3.14
C HIS A 41 4.11 2.06 2.53
N GLN A 42 4.11 3.40 2.39
CA GLN A 42 5.26 4.13 1.86
C GLN A 42 6.51 3.98 2.73
N CYS A 43 6.35 3.98 4.06
CA CYS A 43 7.44 3.69 4.98
C CYS A 43 7.99 2.27 4.81
N ALA A 44 7.11 1.26 4.68
CA ALA A 44 7.51 -0.12 4.44
C ALA A 44 8.23 -0.26 3.08
N CYS A 45 7.74 0.38 2.03
CA CYS A 45 8.42 0.40 0.73
C CYS A 45 9.82 1.02 0.83
N ALA A 46 9.95 2.16 1.51
CA ALA A 46 11.26 2.81 1.67
C ALA A 46 12.29 1.90 2.35
N LEU A 47 11.90 1.18 3.41
CA LEU A 47 12.76 0.19 4.06
C LEU A 47 13.08 -0.97 3.12
N GLY A 48 12.08 -1.52 2.42
CA GLY A 48 12.26 -2.61 1.47
C GLY A 48 13.16 -2.26 0.28
N PHE A 49 13.25 -0.98 -0.10
CA PHE A 49 14.18 -0.49 -1.13
C PHE A 49 15.52 0.01 -0.58
N GLY A 50 15.82 -0.22 0.68
CA GLY A 50 17.15 -0.05 1.22
C GLY A 50 17.33 1.06 2.25
N ALA A 51 16.28 1.79 2.67
CA ALA A 51 16.41 2.69 3.80
C ALA A 51 16.67 1.90 5.09
N SER A 52 17.67 2.28 5.86
CA SER A 52 17.93 1.72 7.20
C SER A 52 17.00 2.35 8.24
N ALA A 53 16.59 3.61 8.01
CA ALA A 53 15.60 4.33 8.80
C ALA A 53 14.82 5.31 7.91
N VAL A 54 13.62 5.68 8.35
CA VAL A 54 12.75 6.63 7.66
C VAL A 54 12.33 7.76 8.60
N TYR A 55 12.28 8.99 8.07
CA TYR A 55 11.75 10.15 8.76
C TYR A 55 10.61 10.78 7.96
N PRO A 56 9.35 10.55 8.34
CA PRO A 56 8.15 11.05 7.67
C PRO A 56 7.95 12.56 7.92
N LEU A 57 8.67 13.40 7.19
CA LEU A 57 8.73 14.85 7.40
C LEU A 57 7.36 15.52 7.32
N ALA A 58 6.55 15.21 6.28
CA ALA A 58 5.24 15.85 6.14
C ALA A 58 4.28 15.48 7.28
N VAL A 59 4.33 14.27 7.78
CA VAL A 59 3.53 13.83 8.93
C VAL A 59 3.96 14.60 10.19
N ARG A 60 5.26 14.79 10.38
CA ARG A 60 5.81 15.55 11.50
C ARG A 60 5.34 17.00 11.44
N LEU A 61 5.58 17.69 10.32
CA LEU A 61 5.20 19.09 10.14
C LEU A 61 3.68 19.27 10.26
N ARG A 62 2.88 18.36 9.71
CA ARG A 62 1.42 18.45 9.79
C ARG A 62 0.92 18.25 11.22
N SER A 63 1.54 17.37 11.99
CA SER A 63 1.18 17.20 13.40
C SER A 63 1.48 18.46 14.22
N GLU A 64 2.58 19.16 13.94
CA GLU A 64 2.93 20.42 14.57
C GLU A 64 1.99 21.58 14.20
N GLN A 65 1.43 21.55 12.98
CA GLN A 65 0.45 22.57 12.55
C GLN A 65 -0.94 22.37 13.17
N LEU A 66 -1.34 21.11 13.39
CA LEU A 66 -2.70 20.76 13.81
C LEU A 66 -2.88 20.71 15.32
N PHE A 67 -1.82 20.49 16.06
CA PHE A 67 -1.87 20.17 17.49
C PHE A 67 -0.90 21.05 18.29
N SER A 68 -1.15 21.16 19.60
CA SER A 68 -0.18 21.74 20.54
C SER A 68 1.12 20.92 20.55
N GLU A 69 2.19 21.47 21.10
CA GLU A 69 3.51 20.81 21.12
C GLU A 69 3.45 19.38 21.70
N GLN A 70 2.79 19.21 22.85
CA GLN A 70 2.66 17.89 23.46
C GLN A 70 1.79 16.90 22.66
N GLU A 71 0.66 17.38 22.16
CA GLU A 71 -0.25 16.56 21.34
C GLU A 71 0.36 16.20 19.97
N SER A 72 1.17 17.09 19.40
CA SER A 72 1.87 16.81 18.13
C SER A 72 2.88 15.68 18.27
N VAL A 73 3.61 15.64 19.36
CA VAL A 73 4.53 14.53 19.68
C VAL A 73 3.75 13.21 19.85
N GLU A 74 2.61 13.27 20.55
CA GLU A 74 1.78 12.08 20.73
C GLU A 74 1.17 11.60 19.39
N ALA A 75 0.67 12.53 18.56
CA ALA A 75 0.14 12.21 17.23
C ALA A 75 1.20 11.54 16.34
N TYR A 76 2.41 12.09 16.32
CA TYR A 76 3.54 11.50 15.61
C TYR A 76 3.92 10.13 16.14
N ASN A 77 3.92 9.92 17.45
CA ASN A 77 4.19 8.63 18.07
C ASN A 77 3.10 7.59 17.76
N ARG A 78 1.84 8.00 17.64
CA ARG A 78 0.74 7.11 17.18
C ARG A 78 0.96 6.68 15.73
N PHE A 79 1.37 7.60 14.86
CA PHE A 79 1.73 7.27 13.47
C PHE A 79 2.90 6.29 13.41
N LYS A 80 3.98 6.54 14.19
CA LYS A 80 5.12 5.63 14.30
C LYS A 80 4.69 4.23 14.70
N LYS A 81 3.88 4.08 15.77
CA LYS A 81 3.35 2.78 16.20
C LYS A 81 2.50 2.10 15.14
N ALA A 82 1.74 2.88 14.36
CA ALA A 82 0.96 2.33 13.25
C ALA A 82 1.87 1.78 12.13
N CYS A 83 2.94 2.51 11.79
CA CYS A 83 3.95 2.04 10.84
C CYS A 83 4.66 0.77 11.33
N GLU A 84 5.07 0.71 12.58
CA GLU A 84 5.70 -0.46 13.19
C GLU A 84 4.77 -1.70 13.11
N LYS A 85 3.50 -1.56 13.49
CA LYS A 85 2.52 -2.64 13.39
C LYS A 85 2.28 -3.10 11.95
N ALA A 86 2.21 -2.16 11.01
CA ALA A 86 2.02 -2.47 9.60
C ALA A 86 3.25 -3.19 9.03
N LEU A 87 4.46 -2.76 9.38
CA LEU A 87 5.71 -3.41 8.98
C LEU A 87 5.78 -4.84 9.51
N LEU A 88 5.53 -5.05 10.81
CA LEU A 88 5.50 -6.39 11.41
C LEU A 88 4.48 -7.31 10.73
N LYS A 89 3.31 -6.78 10.38
CA LYS A 89 2.29 -7.53 9.63
C LYS A 89 2.76 -7.89 8.21
N THR A 90 3.45 -6.98 7.54
CA THR A 90 4.03 -7.21 6.21
C THR A 90 5.13 -8.26 6.28
N MET A 91 6.05 -8.13 7.22
CA MET A 91 7.13 -9.09 7.46
C MET A 91 6.58 -10.48 7.78
N GLY A 92 5.55 -10.57 8.62
CA GLY A 92 4.90 -11.84 8.95
C GLY A 92 4.25 -12.51 7.74
N LYS A 93 3.69 -11.75 6.79
CA LYS A 93 3.16 -12.30 5.53
C LYS A 93 4.26 -12.81 4.59
N VAL A 94 5.40 -12.13 4.57
CA VAL A 94 6.56 -12.53 3.75
C VAL A 94 7.33 -13.67 4.42
N GLY A 95 7.17 -13.86 5.73
CA GLY A 95 7.88 -14.88 6.51
C GLY A 95 9.23 -14.43 7.05
N LEU A 96 9.42 -13.11 7.24
CA LEU A 96 10.66 -12.54 7.78
C LEU A 96 10.50 -12.22 9.27
N CYS A 97 11.50 -12.56 10.08
CA CYS A 97 11.50 -12.34 11.52
C CYS A 97 12.36 -11.16 11.97
N THR A 98 13.25 -10.64 11.13
CA THR A 98 14.10 -9.48 11.45
C THR A 98 13.95 -8.37 10.42
N VAL A 99 14.04 -7.12 10.88
CA VAL A 99 13.95 -5.94 10.01
C VAL A 99 15.17 -5.86 9.08
N GLU A 100 16.32 -6.29 9.55
CA GLU A 100 17.55 -6.35 8.75
C GLU A 100 17.38 -7.22 7.49
N SER A 101 16.63 -8.31 7.60
CA SER A 101 16.31 -9.17 6.44
C SER A 101 15.29 -8.54 5.50
N TYR A 102 14.50 -7.58 5.98
CA TYR A 102 13.53 -6.85 5.18
C TYR A 102 14.16 -5.67 4.42
N ILE A 103 15.14 -4.99 5.04
CA ILE A 103 15.82 -3.84 4.45
C ILE A 103 16.52 -4.21 3.15
N GLY A 104 16.11 -3.57 2.05
CA GLY A 104 16.69 -3.83 0.73
C GLY A 104 16.32 -5.19 0.11
N GLY A 105 15.36 -5.90 0.69
CA GLY A 105 14.91 -7.20 0.18
C GLY A 105 14.03 -7.13 -1.07
N GLU A 106 13.54 -5.93 -1.42
CA GLU A 106 12.76 -5.67 -2.64
C GLU A 106 11.56 -6.61 -2.83
N PHE A 107 10.85 -6.97 -1.74
CA PHE A 107 9.70 -7.89 -1.74
C PHE A 107 8.41 -7.27 -2.30
N PHE A 108 8.50 -6.62 -3.45
CA PHE A 108 7.40 -5.91 -4.09
C PHE A 108 7.26 -6.33 -5.54
N GLU A 109 6.02 -6.34 -6.01
CA GLU A 109 5.72 -6.45 -7.44
C GLU A 109 5.57 -5.04 -8.03
N PRO A 110 6.36 -4.68 -9.05
CA PRO A 110 6.34 -3.34 -9.65
C PRO A 110 5.21 -3.22 -10.66
N ASN A 111 3.96 -3.35 -10.21
CA ASN A 111 2.79 -3.24 -11.07
C ASN A 111 2.78 -1.89 -11.80
N PHE A 112 2.53 -1.94 -13.11
CA PHE A 112 2.48 -0.76 -14.00
C PHE A 112 3.79 0.02 -14.17
N LEU A 113 4.94 -0.57 -13.80
CA LEU A 113 6.25 0.02 -14.01
C LEU A 113 7.00 -0.76 -15.09
N ASP A 114 7.54 -0.07 -16.11
CA ASP A 114 8.38 -0.73 -17.14
C ASP A 114 9.82 -0.91 -16.63
N THR A 115 10.04 -1.95 -15.82
CA THR A 115 11.38 -2.27 -15.31
C THR A 115 12.35 -2.82 -16.37
N ASN A 116 11.91 -3.01 -17.60
CA ASN A 116 12.80 -3.35 -18.74
C ASN A 116 13.42 -2.09 -19.37
N GLU A 117 12.88 -0.90 -19.08
CA GLU A 117 13.47 0.36 -19.48
C GLU A 117 14.85 0.54 -18.80
N PRO A 118 15.91 0.97 -19.55
CA PRO A 118 17.29 0.95 -19.07
C PRO A 118 17.55 1.71 -17.77
N THR A 119 16.86 2.83 -17.53
CA THR A 119 17.03 3.62 -16.31
C THR A 119 16.37 2.93 -15.12
N LEU A 120 15.13 2.47 -15.30
CA LEU A 120 14.40 1.76 -14.25
C LEU A 120 15.05 0.41 -13.94
N ARG A 121 15.60 -0.29 -14.94
CA ARG A 121 16.34 -1.53 -14.74
C ARG A 121 17.59 -1.35 -13.87
N ARG A 122 18.27 -0.22 -13.96
CA ARG A 122 19.41 0.09 -13.06
C ARG A 122 18.98 0.44 -11.65
N ILE A 123 17.81 1.07 -11.50
CA ILE A 123 17.25 1.44 -10.19
C ILE A 123 16.64 0.22 -9.49
N PHE A 124 15.99 -0.66 -10.24
CA PHE A 124 15.29 -1.84 -9.76
C PHE A 124 15.77 -3.12 -10.48
N PRO A 125 17.03 -3.53 -10.29
CA PRO A 125 17.63 -4.64 -11.06
C PRO A 125 16.98 -6.00 -10.78
N ASN A 126 16.39 -6.17 -9.61
CA ASN A 126 15.80 -7.43 -9.16
C ASN A 126 14.30 -7.51 -9.39
N MET A 127 13.71 -6.50 -10.01
CA MET A 127 12.26 -6.44 -10.26
C MET A 127 11.98 -6.64 -11.73
N GLU A 128 11.06 -7.54 -12.05
CA GLU A 128 10.60 -7.81 -13.40
C GLU A 128 9.10 -7.60 -13.51
N THR A 129 8.67 -6.86 -14.54
CA THR A 129 7.25 -6.72 -14.89
C THR A 129 6.95 -7.51 -16.14
N PRO A 130 5.97 -8.40 -16.12
CA PRO A 130 5.60 -9.20 -17.29
C PRO A 130 4.91 -8.38 -18.38
N VAL A 131 4.32 -7.22 -18.04
CA VAL A 131 3.44 -6.45 -18.93
C VAL A 131 4.02 -5.11 -19.35
N GLY A 132 5.11 -4.64 -18.70
CA GLY A 132 5.60 -3.27 -18.87
C GLY A 132 4.70 -2.25 -18.18
N GLY A 133 4.83 -0.98 -18.54
CA GLY A 133 4.01 0.09 -17.93
C GLY A 133 4.64 1.48 -18.05
N VAL A 134 4.56 2.24 -16.97
CA VAL A 134 5.09 3.60 -16.87
C VAL A 134 6.60 3.59 -16.95
N ARG A 135 7.17 4.43 -17.82
CA ARG A 135 8.60 4.60 -18.05
C ARG A 135 9.16 5.76 -17.24
N PHE A 136 10.47 5.86 -17.16
CA PHE A 136 11.16 6.88 -16.37
C PHE A 136 10.73 8.32 -16.75
N GLU A 137 10.60 8.62 -18.03
CA GLU A 137 10.19 9.94 -18.52
C GLU A 137 8.79 10.32 -18.02
N SER A 138 7.86 9.36 -17.98
CA SER A 138 6.51 9.59 -17.47
C SER A 138 6.49 9.86 -15.99
N ILE A 139 7.39 9.23 -15.21
CA ILE A 139 7.55 9.49 -13.78
C ILE A 139 8.08 10.90 -13.57
N VAL A 140 9.09 11.32 -14.35
CA VAL A 140 9.63 12.68 -14.30
C VAL A 140 8.53 13.70 -14.60
N GLN A 141 7.78 13.50 -15.68
CA GLN A 141 6.69 14.43 -16.07
C GLN A 141 5.63 14.50 -14.96
N SER A 142 5.20 13.38 -14.43
CA SER A 142 4.23 13.34 -13.32
C SER A 142 4.75 14.08 -12.07
N SER A 143 6.03 13.94 -11.76
CA SER A 143 6.65 14.64 -10.61
C SER A 143 6.64 16.16 -10.81
N ILE A 144 6.92 16.63 -12.04
CA ILE A 144 6.88 18.05 -12.39
C ILE A 144 5.44 18.57 -12.36
N ASP A 145 4.49 17.81 -12.89
CA ASP A 145 3.07 18.19 -12.92
C ASP A 145 2.51 18.30 -11.49
N TRP A 146 2.85 17.37 -10.61
CA TRP A 146 2.45 17.42 -9.20
C TRP A 146 3.07 18.61 -8.49
N HIS A 147 4.34 18.89 -8.74
CA HIS A 147 5.01 20.07 -8.18
C HIS A 147 4.31 21.35 -8.62
N ASN A 148 4.08 21.52 -9.93
CA ASN A 148 3.40 22.70 -10.47
C ASN A 148 1.99 22.84 -9.90
N ARG A 149 1.23 21.74 -9.83
CA ARG A 149 -0.09 21.73 -9.22
C ARG A 149 -0.05 22.12 -7.76
N SER A 150 0.94 21.66 -6.98
CA SER A 150 1.06 22.01 -5.57
C SER A 150 1.31 23.51 -5.34
N LEU A 151 1.93 24.20 -6.28
CA LEU A 151 2.16 25.64 -6.22
C LEU A 151 0.91 26.47 -6.56
N SER A 152 -0.09 25.88 -7.23
CA SER A 152 -1.36 26.52 -7.60
C SER A 152 -2.50 26.26 -6.62
N ILE A 153 -2.29 25.45 -5.58
CA ILE A 153 -3.30 25.16 -4.58
C ILE A 153 -3.37 26.33 -3.60
N GLU A 154 -4.54 26.97 -3.53
CA GLU A 154 -4.82 28.07 -2.62
C GLU A 154 -5.50 27.60 -1.32
N ASN A 155 -6.23 26.49 -1.38
CA ASN A 155 -6.99 25.94 -0.27
C ASN A 155 -6.63 24.48 -0.01
N GLU A 156 -6.53 24.07 1.27
CA GLU A 156 -6.27 22.68 1.63
C GLU A 156 -7.38 21.71 1.14
N ASN A 157 -8.61 22.20 0.99
CA ASN A 157 -9.74 21.42 0.47
C ASN A 157 -9.61 21.10 -1.03
N ASP A 158 -8.75 21.81 -1.75
CA ASP A 158 -8.52 21.61 -3.18
C ASP A 158 -7.46 20.53 -3.45
N ILE A 159 -6.86 19.96 -2.39
CA ILE A 159 -5.89 18.88 -2.52
C ILE A 159 -6.61 17.59 -2.93
N PRO A 160 -6.36 17.06 -4.12
CA PRO A 160 -7.01 15.83 -4.55
C PRO A 160 -6.52 14.63 -3.74
N ILE A 161 -7.44 13.79 -3.30
CA ILE A 161 -7.10 12.49 -2.69
C ILE A 161 -6.78 11.52 -3.82
N LEU A 162 -5.48 11.26 -4.03
CA LEU A 162 -4.99 10.37 -5.07
C LEU A 162 -4.37 9.11 -4.46
N GLY A 163 -4.68 7.95 -5.04
CA GLY A 163 -4.03 6.69 -4.72
C GLY A 163 -4.43 6.02 -3.40
N LEU A 164 -5.34 6.61 -2.64
CA LEU A 164 -5.91 6.00 -1.44
C LEU A 164 -7.37 5.65 -1.70
N PHE A 165 -7.62 4.38 -1.99
CA PHE A 165 -8.97 3.86 -2.15
C PHE A 165 -9.39 3.17 -0.86
N LYS A 166 -10.52 3.61 -0.31
CA LYS A 166 -11.19 2.96 0.81
C LYS A 166 -12.65 2.80 0.45
N GLU A 167 -13.13 1.58 0.57
CA GLU A 167 -14.55 1.30 0.46
C GLU A 167 -15.35 2.15 1.45
N ARG A 168 -16.40 2.80 0.98
CA ARG A 168 -17.34 3.57 1.80
C ARG A 168 -18.69 2.86 1.79
N THR A 169 -19.42 2.93 2.89
CA THR A 169 -20.74 2.31 3.05
C THR A 169 -21.72 2.75 1.95
N GLU A 170 -21.61 4.00 1.49
CA GLU A 170 -22.47 4.58 0.44
C GLU A 170 -21.75 4.69 -0.92
N GLY A 171 -20.57 4.08 -1.04
CA GLY A 171 -19.77 4.10 -2.26
C GLY A 171 -20.20 3.05 -3.27
N ALA A 172 -19.54 3.05 -4.44
CA ALA A 172 -19.66 1.98 -5.41
C ALA A 172 -19.22 0.66 -4.79
N GLY A 173 -20.08 -0.36 -4.84
CA GLY A 173 -19.73 -1.70 -4.40
C GLY A 173 -18.85 -2.41 -5.43
N HIS A 174 -18.10 -3.40 -4.98
CA HIS A 174 -17.35 -4.31 -5.86
C HIS A 174 -17.26 -5.71 -5.24
N SER A 175 -17.00 -6.71 -6.07
CA SER A 175 -17.00 -8.15 -5.69
C SER A 175 -16.02 -8.50 -4.56
N TYR A 176 -15.01 -7.69 -4.31
CA TYR A 176 -14.01 -7.89 -3.25
C TYR A 176 -14.17 -6.92 -2.09
N GLY A 177 -15.37 -6.37 -1.89
CA GLY A 177 -15.68 -5.50 -0.76
C GLY A 177 -15.53 -6.20 0.59
N THR A 178 -15.42 -5.42 1.65
CA THR A 178 -15.21 -5.93 3.02
C THR A 178 -16.30 -6.91 3.46
N LEU A 179 -17.56 -6.68 3.06
CA LEU A 179 -18.69 -7.56 3.39
C LEU A 179 -18.58 -8.90 2.67
N ALA A 180 -18.25 -8.88 1.37
CA ALA A 180 -18.04 -10.11 0.59
C ALA A 180 -16.90 -10.96 1.16
N VAL A 181 -15.76 -10.32 1.51
CA VAL A 181 -14.61 -11.03 2.10
C VAL A 181 -14.96 -11.61 3.46
N ARG A 182 -15.67 -10.88 4.32
CA ARG A 182 -16.11 -11.38 5.64
C ARG A 182 -17.08 -12.54 5.48
N GLY A 183 -18.09 -12.40 4.64
CA GLY A 183 -19.05 -13.49 4.37
C GLY A 183 -18.36 -14.75 3.89
N PHE A 184 -17.37 -14.63 3.00
CA PHE A 184 -16.59 -15.78 2.52
C PHE A 184 -15.74 -16.43 3.63
N VAL A 185 -15.12 -15.64 4.50
CA VAL A 185 -14.34 -16.15 5.65
C VAL A 185 -15.24 -16.86 6.64
N ASP A 186 -16.40 -16.28 6.97
CA ASP A 186 -17.37 -16.87 7.89
C ASP A 186 -17.91 -18.19 7.37
N MET A 187 -18.28 -18.27 6.09
CA MET A 187 -18.67 -19.52 5.43
C MET A 187 -17.58 -20.60 5.49
N THR A 188 -16.32 -20.21 5.32
CA THR A 188 -15.19 -21.15 5.34
C THR A 188 -14.96 -21.70 6.75
N GLN A 189 -15.08 -20.87 7.78
CA GLN A 189 -14.97 -21.30 9.17
C GLN A 189 -16.11 -22.22 9.58
N GLU A 190 -17.33 -21.90 9.22
CA GLU A 190 -18.50 -22.74 9.51
C GLU A 190 -18.41 -24.08 8.77
N SER A 191 -17.95 -24.11 7.53
CA SER A 191 -17.77 -25.36 6.78
C SER A 191 -16.76 -26.32 7.43
N ILE A 192 -15.80 -25.80 8.18
CA ILE A 192 -14.85 -26.61 8.95
C ILE A 192 -15.50 -27.20 10.21
N LEU A 193 -16.37 -26.45 10.87
CA LEU A 193 -17.06 -26.86 12.07
C LEU A 193 -18.16 -27.90 11.78
N PHE A 194 -18.83 -27.85 10.63
CA PHE A 194 -19.98 -28.68 10.26
C PHE A 194 -19.63 -29.94 9.45
N LYS A 195 -18.37 -30.29 9.30
CA LYS A 195 -17.97 -31.51 8.56
C LYS A 195 -18.50 -32.82 9.09
N SER A 196 -19.20 -32.84 10.23
CA SER A 196 -19.66 -34.05 10.89
C SER A 196 -21.17 -34.40 10.78
N ASN A 197 -22.03 -33.51 10.28
CA ASN A 197 -23.49 -33.73 10.25
C ASN A 197 -24.12 -33.44 8.86
N SER A 198 -24.83 -34.43 8.28
CA SER A 198 -25.44 -34.30 6.97
C SER A 198 -26.61 -33.30 6.90
N SER A 199 -27.39 -33.13 8.01
CA SER A 199 -28.47 -32.14 8.10
C SER A 199 -27.95 -30.70 8.14
N ALA A 200 -26.75 -30.46 8.66
CA ALA A 200 -26.14 -29.17 8.72
C ALA A 200 -25.68 -28.65 7.33
N ARG A 201 -25.57 -29.51 6.32
CA ARG A 201 -25.22 -29.09 4.95
C ARG A 201 -26.33 -28.31 4.26
N ASP A 202 -27.57 -28.68 4.51
CA ASP A 202 -28.74 -28.02 3.90
C ASP A 202 -28.96 -26.65 4.60
N ASP A 203 -28.78 -26.60 5.93
CA ASP A 203 -28.83 -25.35 6.69
C ASP A 203 -27.68 -24.40 6.30
N LEU A 204 -26.47 -24.93 6.10
CA LEU A 204 -25.32 -24.15 5.64
C LEU A 204 -25.56 -23.57 4.25
N ARG A 205 -26.17 -24.35 3.35
CA ARG A 205 -26.48 -23.90 1.99
C ARG A 205 -27.50 -22.77 1.99
N LEU A 206 -28.53 -22.87 2.83
CA LEU A 206 -29.55 -21.83 3.00
C LEU A 206 -28.94 -20.55 3.61
N TYR A 207 -28.10 -20.71 4.64
CA TYR A 207 -27.39 -19.61 5.28
C TYR A 207 -26.43 -18.90 4.32
N THR A 208 -25.71 -19.67 3.50
CA THR A 208 -24.82 -19.15 2.47
C THR A 208 -25.57 -18.35 1.40
N LEU A 209 -26.74 -18.79 0.96
CA LEU A 209 -27.57 -18.06 0.01
C LEU A 209 -28.11 -16.77 0.60
N ASN A 210 -28.60 -16.82 1.83
CA ASN A 210 -29.07 -15.62 2.55
C ASN A 210 -27.95 -14.61 2.79
N GLN A 211 -26.75 -15.06 3.14
CA GLN A 211 -25.58 -14.18 3.27
C GLN A 211 -25.17 -13.57 1.94
N LEU A 212 -25.27 -14.29 0.84
CA LEU A 212 -25.01 -13.74 -0.48
C LEU A 212 -26.07 -12.70 -0.87
N GLU A 213 -27.33 -12.92 -0.53
CA GLU A 213 -28.41 -11.95 -0.69
C GLU A 213 -28.19 -10.69 0.16
N ASP A 214 -27.77 -10.85 1.42
CA ASP A 214 -27.41 -9.73 2.32
C ASP A 214 -26.20 -8.94 1.80
N ILE A 215 -25.21 -9.64 1.21
CA ILE A 215 -24.00 -9.02 0.67
C ILE A 215 -24.28 -8.29 -0.65
N PHE A 216 -25.08 -8.89 -1.53
CA PHE A 216 -25.29 -8.35 -2.88
C PHE A 216 -26.62 -7.58 -3.02
N GLY A 217 -27.53 -7.67 -2.05
CA GLY A 217 -28.84 -7.03 -2.05
C GLY A 217 -29.81 -7.63 -3.08
N GLU A 218 -31.11 -7.64 -2.76
CA GLU A 218 -32.12 -8.19 -3.67
C GLU A 218 -32.29 -7.38 -4.97
N ASP A 219 -31.95 -6.10 -4.96
CA ASP A 219 -32.20 -5.16 -6.07
C ASP A 219 -30.94 -4.67 -6.78
N ASP A 220 -29.81 -5.29 -6.58
CA ASP A 220 -28.58 -4.70 -7.00
C ASP A 220 -28.11 -5.08 -8.40
N ASN A 221 -28.46 -4.23 -9.36
CA ASN A 221 -27.88 -4.21 -10.71
C ASN A 221 -26.38 -3.88 -10.74
N ARG A 222 -25.74 -3.61 -9.59
CA ARG A 222 -24.32 -3.25 -9.50
C ARG A 222 -23.42 -4.45 -9.56
N PHE A 223 -23.93 -5.64 -9.30
CA PHE A 223 -23.16 -6.88 -9.40
C PHE A 223 -23.82 -7.85 -10.30
N ALA A 224 -23.04 -8.47 -11.14
CA ALA A 224 -23.47 -9.55 -11.97
C ALA A 224 -23.92 -10.73 -11.10
N ARG A 225 -25.19 -10.72 -10.61
CA ARG A 225 -25.90 -11.92 -10.19
C ARG A 225 -25.65 -13.06 -11.19
N THR A 226 -25.58 -12.72 -12.47
CA THR A 226 -25.22 -13.61 -13.58
C THR A 226 -23.86 -14.29 -13.46
N SER A 227 -22.93 -13.80 -12.66
CA SER A 227 -21.63 -14.48 -12.48
C SER A 227 -21.70 -15.64 -11.49
N TYR A 228 -22.63 -15.58 -10.53
CA TYR A 228 -22.82 -16.63 -9.52
C TYR A 228 -23.89 -17.65 -9.90
N GLU A 229 -24.86 -17.28 -10.70
CA GLU A 229 -25.85 -18.20 -11.26
C GLU A 229 -25.25 -19.15 -12.33
N LYS A 230 -24.04 -18.87 -12.79
CA LYS A 230 -23.32 -19.69 -13.78
C LYS A 230 -22.20 -20.54 -13.18
N LEU A 231 -21.97 -20.49 -11.87
CA LEU A 231 -21.08 -21.37 -11.11
C LEU A 231 -21.87 -22.44 -10.37
#